data_10d5a81d9cd81ac508499a44ec09c31e
#
_entry.id   10d5a81d9cd81ac508499a44ec09c31e
#
_cell.length_a   1.000
_cell.length_b   1.000
_cell.length_c   1.000
_cell.angle_alpha   90.00
_cell.angle_beta   90.00
_cell.angle_gamma   90.00
#
_symmetry.space_group_name_H-M   'P 1'
#
loop_
_entity.id
_entity.type
_entity.pdbx_description
1 polymer ?
#
loop_
_entity_poly.entity_id
_entity_poly.type
_entity_poly.pdbx_seq_one_letter_code
_entity_poly.pdbx_strand_id
1 'polypeptide(L)'
;MFYPQIFMLSIALFGSPEMFDDPPTWRPFDHPVVAERSFTAFTRPIRTLSIVSAVPQRVVKITLDEGDLVPGRPDEMIAVAYLDSTVEKELLRGSMIALEITQNEAVKSQLLVEQAQVAAQIASREQKRIQDLHNEGNATESDLDRVNLEEQQARTALEVAKSTKLDAQSAVKAAETEVAVIEARIDRLILKAPGGWRVEQRLVEPGAGVVPGAILLVIADLSAYEIEIPMAEDEIRALATMPLRIRRVADDTELNGTITFVGAIPDPRTLRRRVVIRIPAEELTLEPPETGGGLEVQTVLEVADRSGGVRIPRRFLSQRLEQWLVKTQEGKTYVVTPVRFDDSAWIVLPGELPGGAVLVEP
;
A
#
# COMPACT_ATOMS: atom_id res chain seq x y z
N MET A 1 -10.77 65.73 49.47
CA MET A 1 -10.53 67.18 49.32
C MET A 1 -10.72 67.54 47.87
N PHE A 2 -11.73 68.34 47.65
CA PHE A 2 -12.13 69.11 46.43
C PHE A 2 -12.72 68.41 45.23
N TYR A 3 -13.98 68.54 45.14
CA TYR A 3 -14.92 68.74 44.00
C TYR A 3 -14.61 70.12 43.33
N PRO A 4 -15.37 70.52 42.27
CA PRO A 4 -15.94 69.96 40.98
C PRO A 4 -15.66 70.89 39.78
N GLN A 5 -16.06 70.51 38.60
CA GLN A 5 -16.74 71.50 37.72
C GLN A 5 -17.55 70.82 36.61
N ILE A 6 -18.77 71.17 36.62
CA ILE A 6 -19.86 71.06 35.67
C ILE A 6 -19.54 71.93 34.44
N PHE A 7 -19.78 71.41 33.22
CA PHE A 7 -20.19 72.28 32.10
C PHE A 7 -21.27 71.62 31.23
N MET A 8 -22.25 72.46 30.99
CA MET A 8 -23.54 72.24 30.35
C MET A 8 -23.47 71.84 28.87
N LEU A 9 -24.40 71.00 28.53
CA LEU A 9 -25.49 71.09 27.52
C LEU A 9 -25.14 71.79 26.21
N SER A 10 -25.16 71.01 25.09
CA SER A 10 -25.70 71.50 23.81
C SER A 10 -26.38 70.35 23.10
N ILE A 11 -27.71 70.44 23.06
CA ILE A 11 -28.61 69.63 22.30
C ILE A 11 -28.49 70.07 20.82
N ALA A 12 -27.96 69.22 19.98
CA ALA A 12 -28.14 69.30 18.53
C ALA A 12 -28.99 68.10 18.11
N LEU A 13 -30.26 68.38 17.92
CA LEU A 13 -31.18 67.54 17.16
C LEU A 13 -30.70 67.53 15.70
N PHE A 14 -29.96 66.44 15.32
CA PHE A 14 -29.88 66.04 13.94
C PHE A 14 -30.60 64.70 13.85
N GLY A 15 -31.71 64.69 13.14
CA GLY A 15 -32.45 63.52 12.74
C GLY A 15 -31.53 62.60 12.01
N SER A 16 -31.40 61.37 12.55
CA SER A 16 -30.81 60.27 11.82
C SER A 16 -31.64 60.07 10.57
N PRO A 17 -31.03 59.97 9.37
CA PRO A 17 -31.79 59.51 8.22
C PRO A 17 -32.29 58.10 8.56
N GLU A 18 -33.58 57.90 8.45
CA GLU A 18 -34.15 56.55 8.41
C GLU A 18 -33.41 55.79 7.34
N MET A 19 -32.54 54.83 7.77
CA MET A 19 -32.06 53.81 6.89
C MET A 19 -33.31 53.05 6.45
N PHE A 20 -33.76 53.32 5.24
CA PHE A 20 -34.66 52.43 4.55
C PHE A 20 -33.93 51.13 4.42
N ASP A 21 -34.23 50.15 5.28
CA ASP A 21 -33.79 48.78 5.13
C ASP A 21 -34.32 48.34 3.75
N ASP A 22 -33.43 48.12 2.82
CA ASP A 22 -33.82 47.58 1.53
C ASP A 22 -34.61 46.29 1.78
N PRO A 23 -35.78 46.12 1.16
CA PRO A 23 -36.62 44.96 1.42
C PRO A 23 -35.78 43.70 1.19
N PRO A 24 -35.90 42.69 2.07
CA PRO A 24 -35.13 41.48 1.96
C PRO A 24 -35.25 40.90 0.55
N THR A 25 -34.15 40.68 -0.09
CA THR A 25 -34.06 40.12 -1.45
C THR A 25 -33.57 38.69 -1.44
N TRP A 26 -34.00 37.90 -2.42
CA TRP A 26 -33.58 36.53 -2.61
C TRP A 26 -33.22 36.28 -4.05
N ARG A 27 -32.06 35.63 -4.29
CA ARG A 27 -31.58 35.22 -5.62
C ARG A 27 -31.68 33.70 -5.76
N PRO A 28 -32.76 33.17 -6.33
CA PRO A 28 -33.00 31.72 -6.39
C PRO A 28 -31.88 30.94 -7.04
N PHE A 29 -31.24 31.51 -8.05
CA PHE A 29 -30.16 30.82 -8.83
C PHE A 29 -28.82 30.78 -8.11
N ASP A 30 -28.62 31.60 -7.07
CA ASP A 30 -27.40 31.56 -6.25
C ASP A 30 -27.44 30.40 -5.21
N HIS A 31 -28.62 29.79 -5.05
CA HIS A 31 -28.87 28.72 -4.10
C HIS A 31 -29.38 27.47 -4.83
N PRO A 32 -28.47 26.68 -5.45
CA PRO A 32 -28.88 25.46 -6.15
C PRO A 32 -29.53 24.49 -5.16
N VAL A 33 -30.50 23.75 -5.63
CA VAL A 33 -31.10 22.68 -4.84
C VAL A 33 -30.15 21.54 -4.77
N VAL A 34 -29.78 21.15 -3.57
CA VAL A 34 -28.96 19.96 -3.30
C VAL A 34 -29.83 18.86 -2.72
N ALA A 35 -29.56 17.64 -3.11
CA ALA A 35 -30.15 16.45 -2.53
C ALA A 35 -29.07 15.74 -1.73
N GLU A 36 -29.34 15.44 -0.48
CA GLU A 36 -28.46 14.59 0.32
C GLU A 36 -28.53 13.15 -0.17
N ARG A 37 -27.38 12.57 -0.41
CA ARG A 37 -27.20 11.15 -0.70
C ARG A 37 -26.44 10.52 0.45
N SER A 38 -27.05 9.55 1.10
CA SER A 38 -26.43 8.79 2.16
C SER A 38 -26.08 7.39 1.67
N PHE A 39 -24.93 6.91 2.08
CA PHE A 39 -24.46 5.55 1.81
C PHE A 39 -24.04 4.93 3.13
N THR A 40 -24.48 3.72 3.37
CA THR A 40 -24.01 2.91 4.50
C THR A 40 -22.95 1.95 4.01
N ALA A 41 -21.85 1.87 4.74
CA ALA A 41 -20.75 0.97 4.46
C ALA A 41 -20.17 0.43 5.78
N PHE A 42 -19.40 -0.65 5.68
CA PHE A 42 -18.69 -1.22 6.81
C PHE A 42 -17.20 -1.06 6.64
N THR A 43 -16.52 -0.73 7.71
CA THR A 43 -15.06 -0.63 7.73
C THR A 43 -14.43 -2.01 7.57
N ARG A 44 -13.32 -2.09 6.85
CA ARG A 44 -12.47 -3.27 6.73
C ARG A 44 -11.01 -2.89 6.89
N PRO A 45 -10.14 -3.80 7.36
CA PRO A 45 -8.70 -3.56 7.37
C PRO A 45 -8.18 -3.18 5.98
N ILE A 46 -7.16 -2.32 5.92
CA ILE A 46 -6.58 -1.91 4.62
C ILE A 46 -5.95 -3.07 3.86
N ARG A 47 -5.45 -4.07 4.58
CA ARG A 47 -4.85 -5.28 4.01
C ARG A 47 -5.12 -6.49 4.89
N THR A 48 -5.36 -7.62 4.26
CA THR A 48 -5.43 -8.92 4.91
C THR A 48 -4.51 -9.86 4.16
N LEU A 49 -3.73 -10.64 4.88
CA LEU A 49 -2.78 -11.59 4.32
C LEU A 49 -3.01 -12.97 4.95
N SER A 50 -3.13 -13.99 4.10
CA SER A 50 -3.15 -15.38 4.53
C SER A 50 -1.74 -15.96 4.50
N ILE A 51 -1.23 -16.41 5.63
CA ILE A 51 0.03 -17.12 5.76
C ILE A 51 -0.22 -18.58 5.38
N VAL A 52 0.33 -18.99 4.23
CA VAL A 52 0.09 -20.31 3.65
C VAL A 52 1.35 -21.17 3.64
N SER A 53 1.19 -22.49 3.75
CA SER A 53 2.29 -23.43 3.51
C SER A 53 2.53 -23.59 2.01
N ALA A 54 3.80 -23.54 1.58
CA ALA A 54 4.19 -23.84 0.21
C ALA A 54 4.52 -25.34 -0.02
N VAL A 55 4.66 -26.10 1.05
CA VAL A 55 5.12 -27.49 1.03
C VAL A 55 4.29 -28.38 1.98
N PRO A 56 4.21 -29.70 1.71
CA PRO A 56 3.55 -30.62 2.61
C PRO A 56 4.50 -30.91 3.78
N GLN A 57 4.14 -30.46 4.99
CA GLN A 57 4.97 -30.65 6.19
C GLN A 57 4.11 -30.64 7.47
N ARG A 58 4.70 -31.01 8.62
CA ARG A 58 4.10 -30.88 9.93
C ARG A 58 4.41 -29.50 10.52
N VAL A 59 3.43 -28.88 11.14
CA VAL A 59 3.62 -27.66 11.93
C VAL A 59 4.29 -28.02 13.26
N VAL A 60 5.46 -27.48 13.52
CA VAL A 60 6.19 -27.70 14.78
C VAL A 60 5.76 -26.68 15.82
N LYS A 61 5.67 -25.41 15.45
CA LYS A 61 5.37 -24.30 16.35
C LYS A 61 4.68 -23.18 15.61
N ILE A 62 3.70 -22.58 16.29
CA ILE A 62 3.14 -21.27 15.96
C ILE A 62 3.42 -20.36 17.15
N THR A 63 3.91 -19.15 16.91
CA THR A 63 4.38 -18.25 17.97
C THR A 63 3.33 -17.26 18.43
N LEU A 64 2.21 -17.16 17.73
CA LEU A 64 1.15 -16.16 17.96
C LEU A 64 -0.21 -16.84 18.01
N ASP A 65 -1.08 -16.32 18.85
CA ASP A 65 -2.47 -16.71 18.95
C ASP A 65 -3.41 -15.67 18.31
N GLU A 66 -4.70 -16.01 18.19
CA GLU A 66 -5.72 -15.07 17.69
C GLU A 66 -5.78 -13.83 18.59
N GLY A 67 -5.80 -12.67 17.97
CA GLY A 67 -5.78 -11.38 18.64
C GLY A 67 -4.38 -10.81 18.91
N ASP A 68 -3.32 -11.63 18.81
CA ASP A 68 -1.95 -11.17 19.05
C ASP A 68 -1.47 -10.21 17.96
N LEU A 69 -0.61 -9.28 18.35
CA LEU A 69 0.14 -8.45 17.40
C LEU A 69 1.45 -9.14 17.01
N VAL A 70 1.74 -9.18 15.73
CA VAL A 70 3.05 -9.58 15.22
C VAL A 70 4.08 -8.57 15.73
N PRO A 71 5.10 -8.97 16.49
CA PRO A 71 6.11 -8.05 17.01
C PRO A 71 6.91 -7.41 15.86
N GLY A 72 7.55 -6.26 16.13
CA GLY A 72 8.39 -5.58 15.15
C GLY A 72 7.67 -4.49 14.35
N ARG A 73 8.39 -3.94 13.37
CA ARG A 73 7.90 -2.86 12.53
C ARG A 73 7.21 -3.39 11.28
N PRO A 74 6.35 -2.60 10.61
CA PRO A 74 5.63 -3.03 9.41
C PRO A 74 6.52 -3.42 8.21
N ASP A 75 7.77 -2.97 8.18
CA ASP A 75 8.77 -3.29 7.16
C ASP A 75 9.59 -4.55 7.49
N GLU A 76 9.48 -5.09 8.70
CA GLU A 76 10.18 -6.29 9.15
C GLU A 76 9.32 -7.53 8.94
N MET A 77 9.93 -8.62 8.45
CA MET A 77 9.29 -9.92 8.29
C MET A 77 9.66 -10.82 9.47
N ILE A 78 8.70 -11.09 10.33
CA ILE A 78 8.87 -11.84 11.58
C ILE A 78 8.40 -13.29 11.40
N ALA A 79 9.19 -14.24 11.89
CA ALA A 79 8.83 -15.67 11.88
C ALA A 79 7.65 -15.94 12.84
N VAL A 80 6.54 -16.41 12.27
CA VAL A 80 5.29 -16.64 13.02
C VAL A 80 4.92 -18.12 13.10
N ALA A 81 5.40 -18.95 12.18
CA ALA A 81 5.21 -20.40 12.24
C ALA A 81 6.43 -21.13 11.70
N TYR A 82 6.67 -22.30 12.25
CA TYR A 82 7.80 -23.18 11.92
C TYR A 82 7.26 -24.54 11.51
N LEU A 83 7.60 -24.96 10.30
CA LEU A 83 7.35 -26.30 9.80
C LEU A 83 8.54 -27.22 10.16
N ASP A 84 8.30 -28.53 10.13
CA ASP A 84 9.36 -29.51 10.42
C ASP A 84 10.46 -29.42 9.36
N SER A 85 11.67 -29.13 9.81
CA SER A 85 12.86 -28.98 8.99
C SER A 85 13.97 -29.99 9.36
N THR A 86 13.60 -31.06 10.07
CA THR A 86 14.57 -32.02 10.60
C THR A 86 15.37 -32.71 9.49
N VAL A 87 14.68 -33.15 8.44
CA VAL A 87 15.32 -33.83 7.28
C VAL A 87 16.20 -32.85 6.51
N GLU A 88 15.69 -31.65 6.24
CA GLU A 88 16.43 -30.61 5.50
C GLU A 88 17.71 -30.18 6.25
N LYS A 89 17.65 -30.08 7.58
CA LYS A 89 18.84 -29.76 8.39
C LYS A 89 19.89 -30.85 8.36
N GLU A 90 19.49 -32.12 8.35
CA GLU A 90 20.46 -33.23 8.20
C GLU A 90 21.06 -33.26 6.76
N LEU A 91 20.24 -32.98 5.74
CA LEU A 91 20.74 -32.80 4.36
C LEU A 91 21.73 -31.65 4.27
N LEU A 92 21.43 -30.51 4.89
CA LEU A 92 22.33 -29.36 4.95
C LEU A 92 23.67 -29.74 5.58
N ARG A 93 23.65 -30.46 6.70
CA ARG A 93 24.88 -30.93 7.37
C ARG A 93 25.72 -31.82 6.43
N GLY A 94 25.05 -32.74 5.71
CA GLY A 94 25.73 -33.60 4.72
C GLY A 94 26.37 -32.80 3.57
N SER A 95 25.64 -31.83 3.04
CA SER A 95 26.14 -30.96 1.96
C SER A 95 27.28 -30.05 2.42
N MET A 96 27.25 -29.55 3.66
CA MET A 96 28.35 -28.75 4.23
C MET A 96 29.63 -29.61 4.36
N ILE A 97 29.54 -30.88 4.77
CA ILE A 97 30.70 -31.82 4.81
C ILE A 97 31.22 -32.07 3.39
N ALA A 98 30.32 -32.26 2.41
CA ALA A 98 30.72 -32.42 1.02
C ALA A 98 31.45 -31.18 0.47
N LEU A 99 30.96 -29.99 0.81
CA LEU A 99 31.63 -28.73 0.46
C LEU A 99 33.04 -28.64 1.08
N GLU A 100 33.20 -29.00 2.34
CA GLU A 100 34.51 -29.02 3.01
C GLU A 100 35.50 -29.99 2.31
N ILE A 101 35.05 -31.18 1.89
CA ILE A 101 35.85 -32.13 1.14
C ILE A 101 36.30 -31.51 -0.19
N THR A 102 35.41 -30.94 -0.97
CA THR A 102 35.75 -30.32 -2.26
C THR A 102 36.69 -29.12 -2.10
N GLN A 103 36.53 -28.31 -1.05
CA GLN A 103 37.43 -27.21 -0.72
C GLN A 103 38.86 -27.74 -0.41
N ASN A 104 38.97 -28.83 0.35
CA ASN A 104 40.26 -29.47 0.64
C ASN A 104 40.92 -30.03 -0.64
N GLU A 105 40.13 -30.58 -1.58
CA GLU A 105 40.64 -31.04 -2.89
C GLU A 105 41.09 -29.82 -3.75
N ALA A 106 40.40 -28.70 -3.72
CA ALA A 106 40.83 -27.49 -4.42
C ALA A 106 42.17 -26.94 -3.85
N VAL A 107 42.36 -26.99 -2.54
CA VAL A 107 43.66 -26.65 -1.92
C VAL A 107 44.77 -27.59 -2.38
N LYS A 108 44.52 -28.92 -2.39
CA LYS A 108 45.51 -29.89 -2.90
C LYS A 108 45.85 -29.63 -4.36
N SER A 109 44.88 -29.38 -5.22
CA SER A 109 45.09 -29.07 -6.64
C SER A 109 45.91 -27.77 -6.83
N GLN A 110 45.72 -26.79 -5.99
CA GLN A 110 46.53 -25.57 -5.99
C GLN A 110 48.01 -25.88 -5.68
N LEU A 111 48.29 -26.71 -4.65
CA LEU A 111 49.65 -27.12 -4.30
C LEU A 111 50.33 -27.94 -5.44
N LEU A 112 49.55 -28.77 -6.15
CA LEU A 112 50.06 -29.48 -7.34
C LEU A 112 50.43 -28.51 -8.47
N VAL A 113 49.67 -27.45 -8.69
CA VAL A 113 50.06 -26.40 -9.66
C VAL A 113 51.35 -25.73 -9.25
N GLU A 114 51.50 -25.37 -7.99
CA GLU A 114 52.76 -24.76 -7.49
C GLU A 114 53.94 -25.67 -7.67
N GLN A 115 53.82 -26.97 -7.35
CA GLN A 115 54.86 -27.98 -7.57
C GLN A 115 55.23 -28.12 -9.06
N ALA A 116 54.23 -28.25 -9.93
CA ALA A 116 54.42 -28.35 -11.37
C ALA A 116 55.03 -27.06 -11.95
N GLN A 117 54.69 -25.91 -11.45
CA GLN A 117 55.28 -24.64 -11.85
C GLN A 117 56.75 -24.52 -11.53
N VAL A 118 57.16 -24.96 -10.32
CA VAL A 118 58.58 -25.02 -9.94
C VAL A 118 59.37 -26.01 -10.84
N ALA A 119 58.81 -27.21 -11.10
CA ALA A 119 59.41 -28.16 -11.98
C ALA A 119 59.60 -27.64 -13.41
N ALA A 120 58.56 -27.00 -13.97
CA ALA A 120 58.62 -26.36 -15.29
C ALA A 120 59.70 -25.26 -15.38
N GLN A 121 59.77 -24.41 -14.30
CA GLN A 121 60.82 -23.38 -14.23
C GLN A 121 62.23 -23.96 -14.19
N ILE A 122 62.49 -25.07 -13.46
CA ILE A 122 63.76 -25.73 -13.40
C ILE A 122 64.11 -26.30 -14.77
N ALA A 123 63.21 -27.05 -15.41
CA ALA A 123 63.45 -27.68 -16.72
C ALA A 123 63.69 -26.56 -17.81
N SER A 124 62.96 -25.47 -17.79
CA SER A 124 63.18 -24.35 -18.72
C SER A 124 64.57 -23.70 -18.56
N ARG A 125 65.02 -23.52 -17.30
CA ARG A 125 66.35 -22.97 -17.04
C ARG A 125 67.45 -23.92 -17.52
N GLU A 126 67.30 -25.23 -17.30
CA GLU A 126 68.25 -26.25 -17.74
C GLU A 126 68.25 -26.32 -19.28
N GLN A 127 67.13 -26.35 -19.93
CA GLN A 127 67.00 -26.31 -21.39
C GLN A 127 67.75 -25.09 -21.96
N LYS A 128 67.54 -23.89 -21.40
CA LYS A 128 68.22 -22.69 -21.84
C LYS A 128 69.78 -22.83 -21.67
N ARG A 129 70.22 -23.33 -20.52
CA ARG A 129 71.65 -23.55 -20.24
C ARG A 129 72.27 -24.47 -21.24
N ILE A 130 71.70 -25.67 -21.56
CA ILE A 130 72.16 -26.58 -22.49
C ILE A 130 72.12 -26.05 -23.94
N GLN A 131 71.10 -25.32 -24.31
CA GLN A 131 70.98 -24.62 -25.58
C GLN A 131 72.17 -23.64 -25.81
N ASP A 132 72.51 -22.86 -24.79
CA ASP A 132 73.62 -21.91 -24.84
C ASP A 132 74.94 -22.65 -25.02
N LEU A 133 75.22 -23.77 -24.28
CA LEU A 133 76.36 -24.62 -24.41
C LEU A 133 76.46 -25.30 -25.79
N HIS A 134 75.34 -25.73 -26.34
CA HIS A 134 75.29 -26.31 -27.67
C HIS A 134 75.64 -25.27 -28.75
N ASN A 135 75.18 -24.06 -28.64
CA ASN A 135 75.49 -22.93 -29.52
C ASN A 135 77.01 -22.60 -29.48
N GLU A 136 77.68 -22.83 -28.32
CA GLU A 136 79.14 -22.71 -28.12
C GLU A 136 79.93 -23.91 -28.56
N GLY A 137 79.28 -25.02 -28.99
CA GLY A 137 79.90 -26.25 -29.38
C GLY A 137 80.31 -27.18 -28.21
N ASN A 138 79.84 -26.91 -27.00
CA ASN A 138 80.20 -27.61 -25.76
C ASN A 138 79.11 -28.62 -25.28
N ALA A 139 78.04 -28.86 -26.02
CA ALA A 139 77.00 -29.85 -25.76
C ALA A 139 76.59 -30.56 -27.05
N THR A 140 76.18 -31.85 -26.95
CA THR A 140 75.73 -32.65 -28.08
C THR A 140 74.27 -32.36 -28.44
N GLU A 141 73.87 -32.67 -29.71
CA GLU A 141 72.51 -32.62 -30.18
C GLU A 141 71.57 -33.52 -29.33
N SER A 142 72.06 -34.69 -28.94
CA SER A 142 71.34 -35.63 -28.07
C SER A 142 71.07 -35.06 -26.67
N ASP A 143 72.01 -34.26 -26.13
CA ASP A 143 71.79 -33.59 -24.85
C ASP A 143 70.71 -32.51 -24.98
N LEU A 144 70.72 -31.77 -26.09
CA LEU A 144 69.71 -30.77 -26.39
C LEU A 144 68.31 -31.40 -26.58
N ASP A 145 68.19 -32.48 -27.34
CA ASP A 145 66.90 -33.18 -27.51
C ASP A 145 66.34 -33.73 -26.20
N ARG A 146 67.20 -34.26 -25.32
CA ARG A 146 66.78 -34.75 -24.02
C ARG A 146 66.21 -33.65 -23.16
N VAL A 147 66.86 -32.50 -23.04
CA VAL A 147 66.36 -31.40 -22.22
C VAL A 147 65.13 -30.68 -22.81
N ASN A 148 65.00 -30.66 -24.16
CA ASN A 148 63.80 -30.19 -24.82
C ASN A 148 62.60 -31.09 -24.49
N LEU A 149 62.79 -32.43 -24.51
CA LEU A 149 61.70 -33.33 -24.10
C LEU A 149 61.33 -33.18 -22.62
N GLU A 150 62.35 -33.05 -21.73
CA GLU A 150 62.08 -32.77 -20.30
C GLU A 150 61.37 -31.51 -20.07
N GLU A 151 61.70 -30.40 -20.76
CA GLU A 151 60.97 -29.11 -20.67
C GLU A 151 59.53 -29.26 -21.16
N GLN A 152 59.34 -29.93 -22.32
CA GLN A 152 58.00 -30.15 -22.85
C GLN A 152 57.12 -31.00 -21.90
N GLN A 153 57.68 -32.03 -21.29
CA GLN A 153 56.98 -32.86 -20.31
C GLN A 153 56.57 -32.04 -19.06
N ALA A 154 57.54 -31.29 -18.53
CA ALA A 154 57.24 -30.42 -17.35
C ALA A 154 56.19 -29.35 -17.64
N ARG A 155 56.25 -28.75 -18.82
CA ARG A 155 55.25 -27.78 -19.27
C ARG A 155 53.85 -28.39 -19.43
N THR A 156 53.78 -29.58 -20.03
CA THR A 156 52.52 -30.32 -20.17
C THR A 156 51.94 -30.70 -18.80
N ALA A 157 52.82 -31.17 -17.87
CA ALA A 157 52.41 -31.46 -16.50
C ALA A 157 51.80 -30.21 -15.78
N LEU A 158 52.40 -29.02 -15.99
CA LEU A 158 51.88 -27.78 -15.45
C LEU A 158 50.50 -27.46 -16.02
N GLU A 159 50.27 -27.60 -17.32
CA GLU A 159 48.95 -27.33 -17.92
C GLU A 159 47.90 -28.34 -17.44
N VAL A 160 48.24 -29.60 -17.27
CA VAL A 160 47.33 -30.60 -16.66
C VAL A 160 47.02 -30.24 -15.22
N ALA A 161 48.00 -29.82 -14.41
CA ALA A 161 47.74 -29.39 -13.04
C ALA A 161 46.85 -28.16 -12.97
N LYS A 162 46.99 -27.17 -13.87
CA LYS A 162 46.11 -25.99 -13.97
C LYS A 162 44.69 -26.38 -14.34
N SER A 163 44.49 -27.30 -15.28
CA SER A 163 43.17 -27.83 -15.63
C SER A 163 42.52 -28.50 -14.44
N THR A 164 43.25 -29.39 -13.76
CA THR A 164 42.74 -30.06 -12.53
C THR A 164 42.31 -29.07 -11.45
N LYS A 165 43.06 -27.97 -11.29
CA LYS A 165 42.69 -26.89 -10.36
C LYS A 165 41.37 -26.22 -10.78
N LEU A 166 41.17 -25.94 -12.07
CA LEU A 166 39.90 -25.34 -12.57
C LEU A 166 38.73 -26.30 -12.34
N ASP A 167 38.94 -27.61 -12.55
CA ASP A 167 37.90 -28.61 -12.28
C ASP A 167 37.54 -28.66 -10.79
N ALA A 168 38.56 -28.66 -9.92
CA ALA A 168 38.35 -28.63 -8.48
C ALA A 168 37.62 -27.34 -8.01
N GLN A 169 37.95 -26.18 -8.59
CA GLN A 169 37.25 -24.93 -8.31
C GLN A 169 35.78 -24.97 -8.77
N SER A 170 35.52 -25.62 -9.89
CA SER A 170 34.17 -25.81 -10.40
C SER A 170 33.35 -26.72 -9.50
N ALA A 171 33.99 -27.78 -8.96
CA ALA A 171 33.37 -28.68 -7.98
C ALA A 171 32.99 -27.94 -6.67
N VAL A 172 33.85 -27.02 -6.18
CA VAL A 172 33.54 -26.19 -5.02
C VAL A 172 32.27 -25.35 -5.28
N LYS A 173 32.20 -24.66 -6.42
CA LYS A 173 31.03 -23.87 -6.79
C LYS A 173 29.75 -24.69 -6.87
N ALA A 174 29.83 -25.90 -7.40
CA ALA A 174 28.70 -26.84 -7.45
C ALA A 174 28.22 -27.22 -6.03
N ALA A 175 29.15 -27.53 -5.13
CA ALA A 175 28.85 -27.87 -3.74
C ALA A 175 28.28 -26.65 -2.97
N GLU A 176 28.81 -25.45 -3.18
CA GLU A 176 28.23 -24.18 -2.62
C GLU A 176 26.81 -23.98 -3.09
N THR A 177 26.51 -24.21 -4.36
CA THR A 177 25.15 -24.10 -4.91
C THR A 177 24.18 -25.09 -4.25
N GLU A 178 24.63 -26.34 -4.01
CA GLU A 178 23.82 -27.35 -3.32
C GLU A 178 23.47 -26.93 -1.88
N VAL A 179 24.47 -26.42 -1.15
CA VAL A 179 24.24 -25.84 0.20
C VAL A 179 23.20 -24.72 0.14
N ALA A 180 23.33 -23.76 -0.78
CA ALA A 180 22.42 -22.64 -0.93
C ALA A 180 20.98 -23.10 -1.28
N VAL A 181 20.83 -24.15 -2.10
CA VAL A 181 19.53 -24.74 -2.43
C VAL A 181 18.83 -25.29 -1.18
N ILE A 182 19.61 -26.02 -0.34
CA ILE A 182 19.03 -26.61 0.88
C ILE A 182 18.68 -25.51 1.91
N GLU A 183 19.52 -24.50 2.07
CA GLU A 183 19.24 -23.33 2.92
C GLU A 183 17.97 -22.62 2.48
N ALA A 184 17.78 -22.41 1.18
CA ALA A 184 16.54 -21.82 0.64
C ALA A 184 15.31 -22.72 0.87
N ARG A 185 15.47 -24.05 0.90
CA ARG A 185 14.38 -24.97 1.30
C ARG A 185 14.03 -24.81 2.77
N ILE A 186 15.01 -24.71 3.65
CA ILE A 186 14.81 -24.49 5.08
C ILE A 186 14.13 -23.14 5.34
N ASP A 187 14.53 -22.06 4.65
CA ASP A 187 13.88 -20.73 4.80
C ASP A 187 12.40 -20.78 4.44
N ARG A 188 11.99 -21.58 3.46
CA ARG A 188 10.56 -21.77 3.10
C ARG A 188 9.74 -22.49 4.17
N LEU A 189 10.38 -23.19 5.10
CA LEU A 189 9.75 -23.87 6.21
C LEU A 189 9.52 -22.92 7.42
N ILE A 190 10.04 -21.71 7.35
CA ILE A 190 9.83 -20.64 8.33
C ILE A 190 8.87 -19.64 7.72
N LEU A 191 7.62 -19.67 8.17
CA LEU A 191 6.61 -18.77 7.67
C LEU A 191 6.71 -17.42 8.39
N LYS A 192 6.74 -16.34 7.62
CA LYS A 192 6.98 -14.99 8.12
C LYS A 192 5.78 -14.11 7.86
N ALA A 193 5.55 -13.14 8.74
CA ALA A 193 4.50 -12.13 8.66
C ALA A 193 5.08 -10.73 8.88
N PRO A 194 4.49 -9.67 8.31
CA PRO A 194 4.87 -8.29 8.60
C PRO A 194 4.66 -7.95 10.07
N GLY A 195 5.60 -7.24 10.68
CA GLY A 195 5.45 -6.72 12.04
C GLY A 195 4.31 -5.71 12.17
N GLY A 196 3.76 -5.55 13.37
CA GLY A 196 2.66 -4.62 13.66
C GLY A 196 1.28 -5.04 13.15
N TRP A 197 1.17 -6.16 12.43
CA TRP A 197 -0.12 -6.70 12.00
C TRP A 197 -0.75 -7.55 13.09
N ARG A 198 -2.07 -7.69 13.10
CA ARG A 198 -2.79 -8.50 14.07
C ARG A 198 -3.19 -9.85 13.48
N VAL A 199 -3.10 -10.91 14.28
CA VAL A 199 -3.63 -12.23 13.93
C VAL A 199 -5.14 -12.22 14.09
N GLU A 200 -5.86 -12.43 13.00
CA GLU A 200 -7.33 -12.50 12.98
C GLU A 200 -7.84 -13.92 13.20
N GLN A 201 -7.13 -14.91 12.63
CA GLN A 201 -7.51 -16.30 12.73
C GLN A 201 -6.29 -17.21 12.75
N ARG A 202 -6.34 -18.26 13.57
CA ARG A 202 -5.40 -19.37 13.59
C ARG A 202 -6.11 -20.65 13.18
N LEU A 203 -5.84 -21.12 11.98
CA LEU A 203 -6.56 -22.23 11.36
C LEU A 203 -5.89 -23.60 11.55
N VAL A 204 -4.69 -23.63 12.12
CA VAL A 204 -3.87 -24.84 12.28
C VAL A 204 -3.21 -24.86 13.65
N GLU A 205 -3.13 -26.04 14.24
CA GLU A 205 -2.47 -26.28 15.54
C GLU A 205 -1.07 -26.87 15.36
N PRO A 206 -0.15 -26.64 16.33
CA PRO A 206 1.11 -27.36 16.39
C PRO A 206 0.88 -28.87 16.39
N GLY A 207 1.67 -29.62 15.59
CA GLY A 207 1.51 -31.05 15.38
C GLY A 207 0.65 -31.44 14.17
N ALA A 208 -0.13 -30.54 13.61
CA ALA A 208 -0.93 -30.80 12.43
C ALA A 208 -0.08 -30.94 11.16
N GLY A 209 -0.48 -31.84 10.26
CA GLY A 209 0.07 -31.93 8.90
C GLY A 209 -0.62 -30.93 7.99
N VAL A 210 0.15 -30.19 7.21
CA VAL A 210 -0.34 -29.23 6.21
C VAL A 210 0.05 -29.64 4.80
N VAL A 211 -0.75 -29.22 3.83
CA VAL A 211 -0.50 -29.42 2.40
C VAL A 211 -0.19 -28.06 1.74
N PRO A 212 0.41 -28.03 0.55
CA PRO A 212 0.61 -26.77 -0.18
C PRO A 212 -0.70 -26.01 -0.37
N GLY A 213 -0.69 -24.72 -0.06
CA GLY A 213 -1.87 -23.86 -0.10
C GLY A 213 -2.72 -23.86 1.18
N ALA A 214 -2.42 -24.70 2.17
CA ALA A 214 -3.10 -24.66 3.46
C ALA A 214 -2.81 -23.33 4.18
N ILE A 215 -3.86 -22.64 4.61
CA ILE A 215 -3.77 -21.40 5.38
C ILE A 215 -3.50 -21.75 6.83
N LEU A 216 -2.46 -21.21 7.44
CA LEU A 216 -2.12 -21.40 8.85
C LEU A 216 -2.67 -20.25 9.70
N LEU A 217 -2.44 -19.02 9.26
CA LEU A 217 -2.85 -17.80 9.94
C LEU A 217 -3.47 -16.84 8.93
N VAL A 218 -4.45 -16.07 9.37
CA VAL A 218 -4.94 -14.88 8.67
C VAL A 218 -4.56 -13.68 9.53
N ILE A 219 -3.86 -12.73 8.94
CA ILE A 219 -3.40 -11.52 9.61
C ILE A 219 -3.92 -10.28 8.89
N ALA A 220 -4.14 -9.21 9.64
CA ALA A 220 -4.68 -7.95 9.13
C ALA A 220 -3.82 -6.75 9.53
N ASP A 221 -3.69 -5.82 8.62
CA ASP A 221 -3.10 -4.50 8.86
C ASP A 221 -4.20 -3.56 9.37
N LEU A 222 -4.12 -3.23 10.65
CA LEU A 222 -5.09 -2.38 11.34
C LEU A 222 -4.59 -0.93 11.51
N SER A 223 -3.55 -0.51 10.80
CA SER A 223 -3.04 0.86 10.83
C SER A 223 -4.02 1.89 10.25
N ALA A 224 -4.90 1.43 9.38
CA ALA A 224 -6.03 2.19 8.87
C ALA A 224 -7.14 1.23 8.42
N TYR A 225 -8.30 1.79 8.14
CA TYR A 225 -9.46 1.05 7.65
C TYR A 225 -9.94 1.62 6.33
N GLU A 226 -10.59 0.80 5.54
CA GLU A 226 -11.20 1.22 4.28
C GLU A 226 -12.69 0.95 4.30
N ILE A 227 -13.44 1.87 3.70
CA ILE A 227 -14.84 1.67 3.33
C ILE A 227 -14.97 1.71 1.82
N GLU A 228 -15.87 0.92 1.31
CA GLU A 228 -16.15 0.82 -0.12
C GLU A 228 -17.59 1.24 -0.40
N ILE A 229 -17.75 2.23 -1.27
CA ILE A 229 -19.04 2.81 -1.59
C ILE A 229 -19.24 2.77 -3.11
N PRO A 230 -20.34 2.20 -3.60
CA PRO A 230 -20.71 2.29 -5.01
C PRO A 230 -21.39 3.63 -5.30
N MET A 231 -20.76 4.48 -6.09
CA MET A 231 -21.26 5.81 -6.45
C MET A 231 -21.60 5.93 -7.93
N ALA A 232 -22.64 6.70 -8.24
CA ALA A 232 -23.01 7.06 -9.60
C ALA A 232 -22.11 8.21 -10.13
N GLU A 233 -22.14 8.45 -11.43
CA GLU A 233 -21.26 9.42 -12.10
C GLU A 233 -21.48 10.86 -11.59
N ASP A 234 -22.70 11.25 -11.31
CA ASP A 234 -23.06 12.56 -10.75
C ASP A 234 -22.60 12.72 -9.29
N GLU A 235 -22.68 11.64 -8.51
CA GLU A 235 -22.17 11.58 -7.14
C GLU A 235 -20.64 11.74 -7.11
N ILE A 236 -19.94 11.10 -8.04
CA ILE A 236 -18.48 11.22 -8.18
C ILE A 236 -18.08 12.64 -8.60
N ARG A 237 -18.83 13.28 -9.49
CA ARG A 237 -18.56 14.68 -9.85
C ARG A 237 -18.77 15.63 -8.68
N ALA A 238 -19.77 15.37 -7.85
CA ALA A 238 -20.01 16.17 -6.65
C ALA A 238 -18.85 16.12 -5.65
N LEU A 239 -18.12 14.97 -5.56
CA LEU A 239 -16.93 14.85 -4.71
C LEU A 239 -15.82 15.87 -5.04
N ALA A 240 -15.79 16.41 -6.26
CA ALA A 240 -14.81 17.43 -6.62
C ALA A 240 -15.12 18.83 -6.04
N THR A 241 -16.36 19.08 -5.64
CA THR A 241 -16.84 20.39 -5.20
C THR A 241 -17.43 20.39 -3.79
N MET A 242 -17.91 19.25 -3.32
CA MET A 242 -18.55 19.09 -2.02
C MET A 242 -17.78 18.13 -1.14
N PRO A 243 -17.53 18.45 0.13
CA PRO A 243 -16.88 17.53 1.06
C PRO A 243 -17.78 16.35 1.35
N LEU A 244 -17.20 15.16 1.36
CA LEU A 244 -17.86 13.96 1.83
C LEU A 244 -17.79 13.95 3.35
N ARG A 245 -18.94 13.90 4.02
CA ARG A 245 -19.01 13.73 5.46
C ARG A 245 -19.13 12.24 5.77
N ILE A 246 -18.33 11.77 6.70
CA ILE A 246 -18.33 10.38 7.15
C ILE A 246 -18.65 10.40 8.63
N ARG A 247 -19.63 9.59 9.04
CA ARG A 247 -20.05 9.48 10.45
C ARG A 247 -20.12 8.02 10.86
N ARG A 248 -19.68 7.72 12.06
CA ARG A 248 -19.90 6.42 12.69
C ARG A 248 -21.36 6.36 13.19
N VAL A 249 -22.07 5.32 12.79
CA VAL A 249 -23.52 5.20 13.09
C VAL A 249 -23.77 5.00 14.59
N ALA A 250 -22.87 4.34 15.31
CA ALA A 250 -23.06 4.00 16.71
C ALA A 250 -23.17 5.20 17.66
N ASP A 251 -22.44 6.29 17.39
CA ASP A 251 -22.31 7.45 18.28
C ASP A 251 -22.35 8.80 17.54
N ASP A 252 -22.65 8.79 16.27
CA ASP A 252 -22.68 9.97 15.37
C ASP A 252 -21.36 10.76 15.30
N THR A 253 -20.23 10.12 15.62
CA THR A 253 -18.90 10.75 15.56
C THR A 253 -18.50 10.98 14.12
N GLU A 254 -18.11 12.21 13.79
CA GLU A 254 -17.53 12.53 12.49
C GLU A 254 -16.11 11.96 12.36
N LEU A 255 -15.83 11.36 11.20
CA LEU A 255 -14.57 10.70 10.89
C LEU A 255 -13.91 11.39 9.70
N ASN A 256 -12.59 11.59 9.77
CA ASN A 256 -11.83 12.08 8.65
C ASN A 256 -11.37 10.91 7.78
N GLY A 257 -11.76 10.94 6.50
CA GLY A 257 -11.37 9.93 5.54
C GLY A 257 -10.83 10.56 4.25
N THR A 258 -9.92 9.86 3.61
CA THR A 258 -9.35 10.26 2.31
C THR A 258 -9.76 9.30 1.22
N ILE A 259 -10.22 9.83 0.08
CA ILE A 259 -10.52 9.00 -1.09
C ILE A 259 -9.20 8.51 -1.67
N THR A 260 -8.99 7.20 -1.67
CA THR A 260 -7.76 6.56 -2.18
C THR A 260 -7.93 5.96 -3.56
N PHE A 261 -9.17 5.65 -3.95
CA PHE A 261 -9.43 5.03 -5.23
C PHE A 261 -10.84 5.36 -5.75
N VAL A 262 -10.93 5.67 -7.03
CA VAL A 262 -12.19 5.77 -7.78
C VAL A 262 -12.08 4.86 -8.99
N GLY A 263 -12.94 3.84 -9.07
CA GLY A 263 -12.96 2.88 -10.15
C GLY A 263 -13.21 3.53 -11.50
N ALA A 264 -12.41 3.20 -12.51
CA ALA A 264 -12.60 3.72 -13.86
C ALA A 264 -13.78 3.05 -14.59
N ILE A 265 -14.05 1.78 -14.27
CA ILE A 265 -15.07 0.97 -14.93
C ILE A 265 -16.27 0.84 -13.99
N PRO A 266 -17.48 1.23 -14.41
CA PRO A 266 -18.68 1.02 -13.63
C PRO A 266 -19.09 -0.47 -13.63
N ASP A 267 -19.71 -0.90 -12.54
CA ASP A 267 -20.36 -2.21 -12.49
C ASP A 267 -21.47 -2.26 -13.54
N PRO A 268 -21.51 -3.28 -14.41
CA PRO A 268 -22.46 -3.33 -15.54
C PRO A 268 -23.92 -3.46 -15.12
N ARG A 269 -24.21 -3.92 -13.90
CA ARG A 269 -25.58 -4.08 -13.40
C ARG A 269 -26.10 -2.83 -12.71
N THR A 270 -25.24 -2.17 -11.94
CA THR A 270 -25.63 -1.02 -11.12
C THR A 270 -25.29 0.31 -11.76
N LEU A 271 -24.41 0.33 -12.77
CA LEU A 271 -23.82 1.50 -13.41
C LEU A 271 -23.11 2.42 -12.41
N ARG A 272 -22.69 1.87 -11.27
CA ARG A 272 -21.98 2.58 -10.22
C ARG A 272 -20.50 2.21 -10.24
N ARG A 273 -19.65 3.17 -9.89
CA ARG A 273 -18.21 2.96 -9.73
C ARG A 273 -17.87 2.75 -8.27
N ARG A 274 -16.90 1.92 -8.04
CA ARG A 274 -16.35 1.67 -6.71
C ARG A 274 -15.51 2.86 -6.26
N VAL A 275 -15.86 3.46 -5.14
CA VAL A 275 -15.05 4.49 -4.46
C VAL A 275 -14.55 3.89 -3.15
N VAL A 276 -13.25 3.98 -2.91
CA VAL A 276 -12.61 3.51 -1.67
C VAL A 276 -12.12 4.72 -0.89
N ILE A 277 -12.50 4.77 0.37
CA ILE A 277 -12.13 5.82 1.30
C ILE A 277 -11.35 5.17 2.43
N ARG A 278 -10.19 5.74 2.74
CA ARG A 278 -9.34 5.30 3.84
C ARG A 278 -9.56 6.20 5.06
N ILE A 279 -9.72 5.57 6.20
CA ILE A 279 -9.90 6.19 7.52
C ILE A 279 -8.71 5.72 8.38
N PRO A 280 -7.85 6.63 8.87
CA PRO A 280 -6.77 6.28 9.80
C PRO A 280 -7.33 5.61 11.07
N ALA A 281 -6.63 4.65 11.63
CA ALA A 281 -7.08 3.97 12.86
C ALA A 281 -7.27 4.94 14.04
N GLU A 282 -6.47 6.00 14.09
CA GLU A 282 -6.51 7.06 15.11
C GLU A 282 -7.85 7.81 15.14
N GLU A 283 -8.51 7.95 13.99
CA GLU A 283 -9.82 8.61 13.88
C GLU A 283 -10.95 7.79 14.52
N LEU A 284 -10.79 6.48 14.61
CA LEU A 284 -11.83 5.61 15.14
C LEU A 284 -11.92 5.63 16.67
N THR A 285 -10.89 6.13 17.37
CA THR A 285 -10.84 6.29 18.84
C THR A 285 -11.45 5.11 19.61
N LEU A 286 -11.02 3.88 19.24
CA LEU A 286 -11.59 2.65 19.77
C LEU A 286 -10.89 2.24 21.06
N GLU A 287 -11.67 1.85 22.07
CA GLU A 287 -11.15 1.25 23.29
C GLU A 287 -11.05 -0.27 23.13
N PRO A 288 -9.97 -0.91 23.62
CA PRO A 288 -9.92 -2.38 23.66
C PRO A 288 -11.09 -2.98 24.45
N PRO A 289 -11.73 -4.05 23.99
CA PRO A 289 -11.33 -4.95 22.89
C PRO A 289 -11.85 -4.58 21.50
N GLU A 290 -12.41 -3.41 21.32
CA GLU A 290 -12.98 -2.98 20.03
C GLU A 290 -11.91 -2.93 18.93
N THR A 291 -12.30 -3.41 17.75
CA THR A 291 -11.49 -3.29 16.54
C THR A 291 -12.25 -2.45 15.53
N GLY A 292 -11.52 -1.71 14.69
CA GLY A 292 -12.15 -0.86 13.67
C GLY A 292 -12.75 -1.64 12.49
N GLY A 293 -12.67 -2.96 12.48
CA GLY A 293 -13.26 -3.79 11.43
C GLY A 293 -14.75 -4.05 11.67
N GLY A 294 -15.59 -3.93 10.62
CA GLY A 294 -17.01 -4.19 10.70
C GLY A 294 -17.85 -3.07 11.34
N LEU A 295 -17.25 -1.91 11.61
CA LEU A 295 -18.00 -0.75 12.08
C LEU A 295 -18.87 -0.19 10.98
N GLU A 296 -20.14 0.09 11.32
CA GLU A 296 -21.07 0.73 10.39
C GLU A 296 -20.79 2.22 10.36
N VAL A 297 -20.57 2.71 9.14
CA VAL A 297 -20.37 4.13 8.87
C VAL A 297 -21.37 4.62 7.82
N GLN A 298 -21.85 5.81 8.01
CA GLN A 298 -22.70 6.52 7.06
C GLN A 298 -21.88 7.62 6.41
N THR A 299 -21.90 7.66 5.10
CA THR A 299 -21.32 8.76 4.33
C THR A 299 -22.43 9.58 3.73
N VAL A 300 -22.35 10.90 3.88
CA VAL A 300 -23.33 11.85 3.37
C VAL A 300 -22.66 12.77 2.36
N LEU A 301 -23.24 12.85 1.18
CA LEU A 301 -22.79 13.69 0.09
C LEU A 301 -23.95 14.56 -0.41
N GLU A 302 -23.72 15.85 -0.51
CA GLU A 302 -24.64 16.76 -1.17
C GLU A 302 -24.42 16.74 -2.69
N VAL A 303 -25.46 16.39 -3.43
CA VAL A 303 -25.41 16.31 -4.91
C VAL A 303 -26.41 17.32 -5.46
N ALA A 304 -26.06 18.01 -6.53
CA ALA A 304 -27.01 18.89 -7.21
C ALA A 304 -28.24 18.09 -7.65
N ASP A 305 -29.42 18.60 -7.31
CA ASP A 305 -30.69 17.96 -7.70
C ASP A 305 -30.84 17.99 -9.22
N ARG A 306 -31.08 16.81 -9.80
CA ARG A 306 -31.25 16.65 -11.27
C ARG A 306 -32.48 17.40 -11.83
N SER A 307 -33.42 17.77 -11.00
CA SER A 307 -34.59 18.58 -11.43
C SER A 307 -34.17 19.97 -11.91
N GLY A 308 -32.97 20.42 -11.53
CA GLY A 308 -32.49 21.78 -11.79
C GLY A 308 -33.35 22.82 -11.08
N GLY A 309 -34.17 22.42 -10.11
CA GLY A 309 -35.07 23.31 -9.36
C GLY A 309 -34.32 24.45 -8.67
N VAL A 310 -35.05 25.52 -8.37
CA VAL A 310 -34.55 26.65 -7.58
C VAL A 310 -35.25 26.71 -6.24
N ARG A 311 -34.51 27.08 -5.21
CA ARG A 311 -35.01 27.14 -3.83
C ARG A 311 -35.59 28.54 -3.54
N ILE A 312 -36.87 28.61 -3.15
CA ILE A 312 -37.53 29.86 -2.80
C ILE A 312 -38.06 29.75 -1.37
N PRO A 313 -37.56 30.55 -0.41
CA PRO A 313 -38.11 30.59 0.93
C PRO A 313 -39.56 31.02 0.92
N ARG A 314 -40.38 30.46 1.82
CA ARG A 314 -41.83 30.67 1.86
C ARG A 314 -42.24 32.15 1.92
N ARG A 315 -41.44 33.01 2.53
CA ARG A 315 -41.69 34.45 2.63
C ARG A 315 -41.70 35.21 1.29
N PHE A 316 -41.08 34.66 0.24
CA PHE A 316 -41.07 35.24 -1.10
C PHE A 316 -42.18 34.69 -2.01
N LEU A 317 -43.01 33.78 -1.48
CA LEU A 317 -44.12 33.16 -2.19
C LEU A 317 -45.45 33.71 -1.65
N SER A 318 -46.31 34.15 -2.52
CA SER A 318 -47.69 34.45 -2.24
C SER A 318 -48.62 33.50 -2.98
N GLN A 319 -49.72 33.12 -2.34
CA GLN A 319 -50.74 32.29 -2.96
C GLN A 319 -52.01 33.14 -3.20
N ARG A 320 -52.41 33.17 -4.46
CA ARG A 320 -53.68 33.79 -4.84
C ARG A 320 -54.52 32.79 -5.62
N LEU A 321 -55.72 32.50 -5.10
CA LEU A 321 -56.53 31.38 -5.60
C LEU A 321 -55.73 30.08 -5.55
N GLU A 322 -55.58 29.40 -6.66
CA GLU A 322 -54.82 28.17 -6.75
C GLU A 322 -53.40 28.36 -7.32
N GLN A 323 -52.96 29.61 -7.51
CA GLN A 323 -51.66 29.91 -8.12
C GLN A 323 -50.68 30.43 -7.09
N TRP A 324 -49.43 29.94 -7.21
CA TRP A 324 -48.29 30.44 -6.46
C TRP A 324 -47.57 31.51 -7.26
N LEU A 325 -47.31 32.64 -6.62
CA LEU A 325 -46.75 33.82 -7.25
C LEU A 325 -45.49 34.28 -6.53
N VAL A 326 -44.51 34.73 -7.30
CA VAL A 326 -43.31 35.41 -6.82
C VAL A 326 -43.21 36.79 -7.45
N LYS A 327 -42.72 37.76 -6.69
CA LYS A 327 -42.54 39.15 -7.15
C LYS A 327 -41.05 39.44 -7.29
N THR A 328 -40.67 39.97 -8.43
CA THR A 328 -39.29 40.39 -8.66
C THR A 328 -39.04 41.83 -8.25
N GLN A 329 -37.79 42.19 -8.01
CA GLN A 329 -37.39 43.58 -7.70
C GLN A 329 -37.81 44.58 -8.79
N GLU A 330 -37.97 44.12 -10.03
CA GLU A 330 -38.48 44.91 -11.15
C GLU A 330 -40.00 45.15 -11.09
N GLY A 331 -40.69 44.64 -10.06
CA GLY A 331 -42.13 44.76 -9.88
C GLY A 331 -42.96 43.76 -10.71
N LYS A 332 -42.34 42.83 -11.45
CA LYS A 332 -43.07 41.82 -12.22
C LYS A 332 -43.42 40.64 -11.34
N THR A 333 -44.58 40.05 -11.59
CA THR A 333 -45.07 38.87 -10.90
C THR A 333 -45.05 37.67 -11.83
N TYR A 334 -44.50 36.56 -11.35
CA TYR A 334 -44.42 35.30 -12.10
C TYR A 334 -45.22 34.23 -11.36
N VAL A 335 -45.93 33.40 -12.13
CA VAL A 335 -46.60 32.21 -11.63
C VAL A 335 -45.54 31.10 -11.56
N VAL A 336 -45.47 30.41 -10.43
CA VAL A 336 -44.52 29.34 -10.20
C VAL A 336 -45.25 28.11 -9.68
N THR A 337 -44.71 26.91 -10.02
CA THR A 337 -45.29 25.65 -9.59
C THR A 337 -44.35 25.02 -8.55
N PRO A 338 -44.70 25.08 -7.25
CA PRO A 338 -43.94 24.40 -6.21
C PRO A 338 -44.05 22.88 -6.38
N VAL A 339 -42.91 22.21 -6.53
CA VAL A 339 -42.84 20.77 -6.74
C VAL A 339 -42.65 20.03 -5.41
N ARG A 340 -41.86 20.60 -4.51
CA ARG A 340 -41.50 19.97 -3.24
C ARG A 340 -41.23 21.05 -2.19
N PHE A 341 -41.58 20.77 -0.96
CA PHE A 341 -41.19 21.58 0.19
C PHE A 341 -39.99 20.92 0.88
N ASP A 342 -39.00 21.73 1.22
CA ASP A 342 -37.76 21.31 1.84
C ASP A 342 -37.48 22.23 3.04
N ASP A 343 -37.65 21.72 4.25
CA ASP A 343 -37.51 22.36 5.57
C ASP A 343 -38.10 23.79 5.72
N SER A 344 -37.64 24.73 4.93
CA SER A 344 -38.00 26.14 5.04
C SER A 344 -38.32 26.83 3.70
N ALA A 345 -38.17 26.11 2.61
CA ALA A 345 -38.30 26.66 1.27
C ALA A 345 -39.06 25.72 0.32
N TRP A 346 -39.63 26.27 -0.70
CA TRP A 346 -40.24 25.54 -1.80
C TRP A 346 -39.27 25.42 -2.95
N ILE A 347 -39.21 24.23 -3.55
CA ILE A 347 -38.47 23.96 -4.78
C ILE A 347 -39.39 24.16 -5.95
N VAL A 348 -39.02 25.05 -6.85
CA VAL A 348 -39.78 25.47 -8.03
C VAL A 348 -38.97 25.12 -9.28
N LEU A 349 -39.64 24.83 -10.38
CA LEU A 349 -38.97 24.53 -11.65
C LEU A 349 -38.20 25.76 -12.19
N PRO A 350 -36.99 25.62 -12.68
CA PRO A 350 -36.12 26.74 -13.06
C PRO A 350 -36.67 27.52 -14.28
N GLY A 351 -37.42 26.86 -15.16
CA GLY A 351 -37.93 27.44 -16.39
C GLY A 351 -39.10 28.45 -16.17
N GLU A 352 -39.62 28.56 -14.95
CA GLU A 352 -40.73 29.47 -14.61
C GLU A 352 -40.24 30.85 -14.16
N LEU A 353 -38.92 31.00 -13.95
CA LEU A 353 -38.29 32.26 -13.55
C LEU A 353 -37.24 32.69 -14.59
N PRO A 354 -37.17 34.01 -14.88
CA PRO A 354 -36.08 34.51 -15.73
C PRO A 354 -34.71 34.31 -15.03
N GLY A 355 -33.69 33.94 -15.80
CA GLY A 355 -32.31 33.79 -15.29
C GLY A 355 -31.83 35.08 -14.62
N GLY A 356 -31.30 34.95 -13.39
CA GLY A 356 -30.85 36.11 -12.60
C GLY A 356 -31.95 36.91 -11.89
N ALA A 357 -33.18 36.41 -11.81
CA ALA A 357 -34.27 37.06 -11.07
C ALA A 357 -33.89 37.31 -9.62
N VAL A 358 -34.14 38.52 -9.14
CA VAL A 358 -34.04 38.90 -7.73
C VAL A 358 -35.47 39.05 -7.20
N LEU A 359 -35.82 38.19 -6.24
CA LEU A 359 -37.16 38.19 -5.61
C LEU A 359 -37.20 39.17 -4.44
N VAL A 360 -38.36 39.76 -4.25
CA VAL A 360 -38.70 40.58 -3.09
C VAL A 360 -39.92 40.00 -2.39
N GLU A 361 -40.10 40.31 -1.14
CA GLU A 361 -41.31 39.90 -0.40
C GLU A 361 -42.56 40.52 -1.08
N PRO A 362 -43.63 39.72 -1.26
CA PRO A 362 -44.82 40.09 -2.02
C PRO A 362 -45.62 41.20 -1.42
#